data_e0846979682853cee2c3e31ad3e108eb
#
_entry.id   e0846979682853cee2c3e31ad3e108eb
#
_cell.length_a   1.000
_cell.length_b   1.000
_cell.length_c   1.000
_cell.angle_alpha   90.00
_cell.angle_beta   90.00
_cell.angle_gamma   90.00
#
_symmetry.space_group_name_H-M   'P 1'
#
loop_
_entity.id
_entity.type
_entity.pdbx_description
1 polymer ?
#
loop_
_entity_poly.entity_id
_entity_poly.type
_entity_poly.pdbx_seq_one_letter_code
_entity_poly.pdbx_strand_id
1 'polypeptide(L)'
;EKALSTITQTQVAIIVAGRTDAGVHAKQQVIHADLPENTNIENLVFRLNQLLDEDIRIINTVWAEPNFHARFTPISRTYQYKINDGGKVTAPLDRYDSAEWFRPLDIELMNAGSELLLGEHDFFAFCRFREGGSTIKNL
;
A
#
# COMPACT_ATOMS: atom_id res chain seq x y z
N GLU A 1 -4.18 -14.85 2.23
CA GLU A 1 -5.28 -15.77 2.58
C GLU A 1 -4.79 -17.20 2.70
N LYS A 2 -4.24 -17.80 1.60
CA LYS A 2 -3.78 -19.20 1.58
C LYS A 2 -2.84 -19.55 2.75
N ALA A 3 -1.83 -18.74 3.03
CA ALA A 3 -0.89 -18.99 4.12
C ALA A 3 -1.56 -18.98 5.50
N LEU A 4 -2.47 -18.03 5.75
CA LEU A 4 -3.26 -17.99 6.99
C LEU A 4 -4.13 -19.24 7.11
N SER A 5 -4.86 -19.57 6.06
CA SER A 5 -5.74 -20.78 6.06
C SER A 5 -4.96 -22.07 6.29
N THR A 6 -3.74 -22.15 5.75
CA THR A 6 -2.84 -23.32 6.01
C THR A 6 -2.43 -23.38 7.47
N ILE A 7 -2.10 -22.24 8.09
CA ILE A 7 -1.65 -22.20 9.49
C ILE A 7 -2.79 -22.50 10.45
N THR A 8 -3.96 -21.91 10.21
CA THR A 8 -5.12 -22.02 11.11
C THR A 8 -5.97 -23.27 10.86
N GLN A 9 -5.73 -23.98 9.74
CA GLN A 9 -6.55 -25.11 9.29
C GLN A 9 -8.03 -24.75 9.06
N THR A 10 -8.30 -23.45 8.83
CA THR A 10 -9.64 -22.90 8.54
C THR A 10 -9.53 -21.96 7.36
N GLN A 11 -10.63 -21.75 6.64
CA GLN A 11 -10.66 -20.77 5.58
C GLN A 11 -10.63 -19.35 6.18
N VAL A 12 -9.60 -18.56 5.84
CA VAL A 12 -9.42 -17.20 6.31
C VAL A 12 -9.45 -16.23 5.12
N ALA A 13 -10.37 -15.30 5.16
CA ALA A 13 -10.39 -14.15 4.26
C ALA A 13 -9.62 -12.98 4.88
N ILE A 14 -9.06 -12.12 4.03
CA ILE A 14 -8.38 -10.91 4.49
C ILE A 14 -9.03 -9.67 3.91
N ILE A 15 -9.01 -8.59 4.66
CA ILE A 15 -9.36 -7.26 4.18
C ILE A 15 -8.09 -6.40 4.21
N VAL A 16 -7.79 -5.80 3.06
CA VAL A 16 -6.57 -4.98 2.88
C VAL A 16 -6.89 -3.50 2.97
N ALA A 17 -5.96 -2.71 3.51
CA ALA A 17 -6.08 -1.25 3.59
C ALA A 17 -6.16 -0.61 2.20
N GLY A 18 -5.35 -1.08 1.26
CA GLY A 18 -5.37 -0.64 -0.12
C GLY A 18 -4.75 -1.68 -1.04
N ARG A 19 -5.30 -1.81 -2.24
CA ARG A 19 -4.69 -2.64 -3.29
C ARG A 19 -3.59 -1.84 -3.96
N THR A 20 -2.51 -2.52 -4.32
CA THR A 20 -1.44 -2.00 -5.17
C THR A 20 -1.58 -2.56 -6.57
N ASP A 21 -1.31 -1.74 -7.58
CA ASP A 21 -1.21 -2.22 -8.95
C ASP A 21 0.11 -2.98 -9.17
N ALA A 22 0.24 -3.71 -10.27
CA ALA A 22 1.45 -4.46 -10.58
C ALA A 22 2.68 -3.54 -10.62
N GLY A 23 3.76 -3.96 -9.97
CA GLY A 23 4.99 -3.20 -9.86
C GLY A 23 5.01 -2.11 -8.77
N VAL A 24 3.92 -1.90 -8.05
CA VAL A 24 3.87 -0.95 -6.93
C VAL A 24 4.28 -1.64 -5.64
N HIS A 25 5.26 -1.05 -4.96
CA HIS A 25 5.74 -1.53 -3.67
C HIS A 25 4.97 -0.88 -2.51
N ALA A 26 4.77 -1.63 -1.43
CA ALA A 26 4.20 -1.10 -0.20
C ALA A 26 5.19 -1.34 0.95
N LYS A 27 5.68 -0.26 1.56
CA LYS A 27 6.56 -0.37 2.74
C LYS A 27 5.80 -0.88 3.97
N GLN A 28 4.53 -0.50 4.07
CA GLN A 28 3.64 -0.88 5.18
C GLN A 28 2.22 -1.09 4.64
N GLN A 29 1.93 -2.29 4.19
CA GLN A 29 0.56 -2.71 3.91
C GLN A 29 -0.06 -3.22 5.21
N VAL A 30 -1.30 -2.83 5.46
CA VAL A 30 -2.07 -3.29 6.62
C VAL A 30 -3.22 -4.15 6.15
N ILE A 31 -3.39 -5.28 6.80
CA ILE A 31 -4.52 -6.18 6.60
C ILE A 31 -5.18 -6.49 7.93
N HIS A 32 -6.44 -6.88 7.93
CA HIS A 32 -7.04 -7.60 9.05
C HIS A 32 -7.71 -8.89 8.58
N ALA A 33 -7.84 -9.82 9.49
CA ALA A 33 -8.51 -11.10 9.29
C ALA A 33 -9.09 -11.59 10.62
N ASP A 34 -10.21 -12.27 10.54
CA ASP A 34 -10.78 -12.98 11.69
C ASP A 34 -10.07 -14.34 11.79
N LEU A 35 -9.46 -14.59 12.94
CA LEU A 35 -8.73 -15.82 13.21
C LEU A 35 -9.39 -16.60 14.36
N PRO A 36 -9.25 -17.93 14.40
CA PRO A 36 -9.66 -18.71 15.55
C PRO A 36 -9.01 -18.21 16.84
N GLU A 37 -9.76 -18.19 17.95
CA GLU A 37 -9.29 -17.67 19.24
C GLU A 37 -8.03 -18.37 19.77
N ASN A 38 -7.84 -19.63 19.41
CA ASN A 38 -6.67 -20.42 19.81
C ASN A 38 -5.45 -20.19 18.90
N THR A 39 -5.47 -19.21 18.00
CA THR A 39 -4.35 -18.91 17.12
C THR A 39 -3.18 -18.35 17.91
N ASN A 40 -2.02 -19.02 17.85
CA ASN A 40 -0.80 -18.52 18.48
C ASN A 40 -0.22 -17.36 17.64
N ILE A 41 -0.51 -16.12 18.08
CA ILE A 41 -0.10 -14.91 17.39
C ILE A 41 1.41 -14.63 17.52
N GLU A 42 2.05 -15.07 18.60
CA GLU A 42 3.49 -14.84 18.83
C GLU A 42 4.36 -15.48 17.75
N ASN A 43 3.96 -16.66 17.29
CA ASN A 43 4.68 -17.39 16.25
C ASN A 43 4.12 -17.13 14.83
N LEU A 44 3.08 -16.33 14.70
CA LEU A 44 2.36 -16.19 13.42
C LEU A 44 3.22 -15.50 12.37
N VAL A 45 3.97 -14.47 12.74
CA VAL A 45 4.90 -13.75 11.83
C VAL A 45 5.91 -14.72 11.22
N PHE A 46 6.56 -15.51 12.07
CA PHE A 46 7.56 -16.49 11.63
C PHE A 46 6.94 -17.51 10.66
N ARG A 47 5.83 -18.14 11.05
CA ARG A 47 5.14 -19.16 10.24
C ARG A 47 4.65 -18.61 8.90
N LEU A 48 4.09 -17.40 8.88
CA LEU A 48 3.65 -16.75 7.65
C LEU A 48 4.82 -16.51 6.70
N ASN A 49 5.93 -15.97 7.20
CA ASN A 49 7.09 -15.67 6.38
C ASN A 49 7.79 -16.93 5.83
N GLN A 50 7.54 -18.12 6.37
CA GLN A 50 8.00 -19.39 5.79
C GLN A 50 7.11 -19.88 4.63
N LEU A 51 5.88 -19.39 4.53
CA LEU A 51 4.90 -19.83 3.52
C LEU A 51 4.68 -18.79 2.41
N LEU A 52 5.06 -17.54 2.64
CA LEU A 52 4.87 -16.45 1.69
C LEU A 52 6.03 -16.36 0.71
N ASP A 53 5.70 -15.94 -0.51
CA ASP A 53 6.68 -15.63 -1.54
C ASP A 53 7.68 -14.57 -1.06
N GLU A 54 8.86 -14.52 -1.66
CA GLU A 54 9.96 -13.63 -1.25
C GLU A 54 9.59 -12.14 -1.34
N ASP A 55 8.64 -11.79 -2.19
CA ASP A 55 8.15 -10.42 -2.37
C ASP A 55 7.19 -9.95 -1.26
N ILE A 56 6.77 -10.86 -0.37
CA ILE A 56 5.83 -10.55 0.71
C ILE A 56 6.43 -10.91 2.06
N ARG A 57 6.51 -9.93 2.94
CA ARG A 57 6.98 -10.13 4.31
C ARG A 57 6.03 -9.53 5.33
N ILE A 58 5.65 -10.34 6.30
CA ILE A 58 4.90 -9.89 7.47
C ILE A 58 5.91 -9.35 8.47
N ILE A 59 5.71 -8.11 8.87
CA ILE A 59 6.60 -7.42 9.82
C ILE A 59 6.10 -7.63 11.24
N ASN A 60 4.79 -7.56 11.43
CA ASN A 60 4.18 -7.67 12.74
C ASN A 60 2.74 -8.19 12.66
N THR A 61 2.29 -8.81 13.74
CA THR A 61 0.89 -9.23 13.96
C THR A 61 0.48 -8.84 15.38
N VAL A 62 -0.69 -8.24 15.49
CA VAL A 62 -1.27 -7.85 16.79
C VAL A 62 -2.77 -8.15 16.79
N TRP A 63 -3.33 -8.41 17.95
CA TRP A 63 -4.77 -8.38 18.13
C TRP A 63 -5.26 -6.94 17.99
N ALA A 64 -6.26 -6.73 17.19
CA ALA A 64 -6.84 -5.41 16.93
C ALA A 64 -8.10 -5.21 17.79
N GLU A 65 -8.43 -3.95 18.05
CA GLU A 65 -9.69 -3.58 18.67
C GLU A 65 -10.88 -4.03 17.82
N PRO A 66 -12.03 -4.38 18.41
CA PRO A 66 -13.19 -4.90 17.68
C PRO A 66 -13.69 -4.01 16.54
N ASN A 67 -13.46 -2.71 16.62
CA ASN A 67 -13.89 -1.73 15.62
C ASN A 67 -12.83 -1.47 14.52
N PHE A 68 -11.68 -2.12 14.61
CA PHE A 68 -10.62 -1.92 13.61
C PHE A 68 -11.03 -2.49 12.25
N HIS A 69 -10.90 -1.66 11.22
CA HIS A 69 -11.14 -2.09 9.84
C HIS A 69 -10.04 -1.56 8.93
N ALA A 70 -9.17 -2.44 8.44
CA ALA A 70 -7.97 -2.06 7.68
C ALA A 70 -8.24 -1.10 6.50
N ARG A 71 -9.39 -1.17 5.87
CA ARG A 71 -9.75 -0.30 4.74
C ARG A 71 -10.37 1.03 5.14
N PHE A 72 -11.18 1.07 6.21
CA PHE A 72 -12.00 2.24 6.55
C PHE A 72 -11.51 3.02 7.75
N THR A 73 -10.71 2.41 8.62
CA THR A 73 -10.13 3.09 9.80
C THR A 73 -8.90 3.99 9.49
N PRO A 74 -8.09 3.79 8.40
CA PRO A 74 -6.95 4.65 8.16
C PRO A 74 -7.35 6.11 7.96
N ILE A 75 -6.64 7.00 8.65
CA ILE A 75 -6.84 8.46 8.56
C ILE A 75 -6.07 9.09 7.40
N SER A 76 -4.96 8.46 7.00
CA SER A 76 -4.16 8.92 5.86
C SER A 76 -3.43 7.77 5.15
N ARG A 77 -2.97 8.01 3.93
CA ARG A 77 -2.06 7.16 3.18
C ARG A 77 -1.02 8.03 2.52
N THR A 78 0.25 7.68 2.73
CA THR A 78 1.38 8.40 2.13
C THR A 78 1.91 7.62 0.94
N TYR A 79 2.14 8.31 -0.16
CA TYR A 79 2.69 7.74 -1.38
C TYR A 79 4.00 8.41 -1.73
N GLN A 80 4.94 7.64 -2.26
CA GLN A 80 6.20 8.12 -2.79
C GLN A 80 6.35 7.64 -4.22
N TYR A 81 6.56 8.56 -5.14
CA TYR A 81 6.89 8.27 -6.52
C TYR A 81 8.30 8.78 -6.81
N LYS A 82 9.22 7.88 -7.16
CA LYS A 82 10.62 8.23 -7.43
C LYS A 82 10.83 8.39 -8.93
N ILE A 83 11.44 9.50 -9.32
CA ILE A 83 11.76 9.80 -10.72
C ILE A 83 13.25 10.09 -10.83
N ASN A 84 13.93 9.39 -11.75
CA ASN A 84 15.27 9.73 -12.22
C ASN A 84 15.11 10.60 -13.48
N ASP A 85 15.44 11.86 -13.38
CA ASP A 85 15.26 12.83 -14.44
C ASP A 85 16.56 13.17 -15.21
N GLY A 86 16.41 13.98 -16.27
CA GLY A 86 17.53 14.50 -17.05
C GLY A 86 18.29 13.44 -17.84
N GLY A 87 17.66 12.33 -18.18
CA GLY A 87 18.27 11.24 -18.94
C GLY A 87 19.32 10.43 -18.16
N LYS A 88 19.33 10.53 -16.84
CA LYS A 88 20.17 9.70 -15.98
C LYS A 88 19.69 8.25 -16.02
N VAL A 89 20.64 7.34 -16.16
CA VAL A 89 20.34 5.90 -16.14
C VAL A 89 20.04 5.47 -14.71
N THR A 90 18.95 4.75 -14.53
CA THR A 90 18.59 4.17 -13.24
C THR A 90 19.58 3.06 -12.85
N ALA A 91 20.09 3.11 -11.62
CA ALA A 91 20.91 2.02 -11.11
C ALA A 91 20.14 0.69 -11.11
N PRO A 92 20.79 -0.45 -11.40
CA PRO A 92 20.10 -1.74 -11.46
C PRO A 92 19.33 -2.11 -10.18
N LEU A 93 19.76 -1.63 -9.02
CA LEU A 93 19.09 -1.86 -7.75
C LEU A 93 17.78 -1.06 -7.60
N ASP A 94 17.69 0.08 -8.28
CA ASP A 94 16.53 0.99 -8.19
C ASP A 94 15.53 0.80 -9.35
N ARG A 95 15.83 -0.11 -10.29
CA ARG A 95 15.06 -0.28 -11.53
C ARG A 95 13.58 -0.64 -11.36
N TYR A 96 13.21 -1.19 -10.20
CA TYR A 96 11.83 -1.59 -9.93
C TYR A 96 11.07 -0.61 -9.03
N ASP A 97 11.74 0.40 -8.49
CA ASP A 97 11.12 1.36 -7.57
C ASP A 97 11.27 2.81 -8.00
N SER A 98 11.81 3.06 -9.20
CA SER A 98 11.92 4.40 -9.79
C SER A 98 11.54 4.41 -11.28
N ALA A 99 11.02 5.53 -11.74
CA ALA A 99 10.73 5.78 -13.14
C ALA A 99 11.82 6.65 -13.77
N GLU A 100 12.09 6.44 -15.06
CA GLU A 100 13.01 7.28 -15.83
C GLU A 100 12.25 8.37 -16.58
N TRP A 101 12.78 9.58 -16.54
CA TRP A 101 12.27 10.70 -17.30
C TRP A 101 13.40 11.40 -18.04
N PHE A 102 13.28 11.53 -19.35
CA PHE A 102 14.39 11.98 -20.20
C PHE A 102 14.73 13.47 -20.11
N ARG A 103 13.79 14.31 -19.64
CA ARG A 103 14.00 15.75 -19.47
C ARG A 103 14.28 16.10 -18.02
N PRO A 104 15.13 17.12 -17.76
CA PRO A 104 15.21 17.68 -16.41
C PRO A 104 13.85 18.18 -15.93
N LEU A 105 13.52 17.89 -14.68
CA LEU A 105 12.31 18.37 -14.02
C LEU A 105 12.64 19.64 -13.23
N ASP A 106 11.76 20.60 -13.31
CA ASP A 106 11.83 21.81 -12.51
C ASP A 106 11.07 21.58 -11.19
N ILE A 107 11.84 21.34 -10.13
CA ILE A 107 11.29 21.02 -8.80
C ILE A 107 10.53 22.21 -8.22
N GLU A 108 10.95 23.45 -8.49
CA GLU A 108 10.28 24.63 -7.98
C GLU A 108 8.90 24.80 -8.62
N LEU A 109 8.82 24.63 -9.93
CA LEU A 109 7.53 24.63 -10.64
C LEU A 109 6.64 23.45 -10.22
N MET A 110 7.21 22.28 -9.98
CA MET A 110 6.44 21.11 -9.49
C MET A 110 5.87 21.39 -8.10
N ASN A 111 6.66 21.96 -7.20
CA ASN A 111 6.20 22.32 -5.86
C ASN A 111 5.11 23.40 -5.92
N ALA A 112 5.32 24.46 -6.67
CA ALA A 112 4.32 25.50 -6.85
C ALA A 112 3.00 24.96 -7.44
N GLY A 113 3.09 24.03 -8.39
CA GLY A 113 1.92 23.34 -8.95
C GLY A 113 1.22 22.43 -7.92
N SER A 114 1.99 21.76 -7.06
CA SER A 114 1.43 20.86 -6.05
C SER A 114 0.70 21.58 -4.92
N GLU A 115 1.09 22.83 -4.61
CA GLU A 115 0.38 23.67 -3.62
C GLU A 115 -1.09 23.88 -3.98
N LEU A 116 -1.40 23.92 -5.27
CA LEU A 116 -2.77 24.05 -5.76
C LEU A 116 -3.65 22.81 -5.50
N LEU A 117 -3.05 21.70 -5.15
CA LEU A 117 -3.72 20.43 -4.90
C LEU A 117 -3.96 20.17 -3.40
N LEU A 118 -3.40 21.02 -2.53
CA LEU A 118 -3.55 20.87 -1.09
C LEU A 118 -4.98 21.23 -0.63
N GLY A 119 -5.46 20.49 0.36
CA GLY A 119 -6.81 20.64 0.88
C GLY A 119 -7.83 19.75 0.20
N GLU A 120 -9.11 20.06 0.40
CA GLU A 120 -10.21 19.26 -0.13
C GLU A 120 -10.60 19.72 -1.53
N HIS A 121 -10.45 18.85 -2.51
CA HIS A 121 -10.78 19.11 -3.91
C HIS A 121 -11.52 17.93 -4.56
N ASP A 122 -12.25 18.23 -5.62
CA ASP A 122 -12.79 17.22 -6.52
C ASP A 122 -11.75 16.83 -7.58
N PHE A 123 -11.16 15.66 -7.41
CA PHE A 123 -10.18 15.08 -8.32
C PHE A 123 -10.81 14.24 -9.44
N PHE A 124 -12.06 14.49 -9.82
CA PHE A 124 -12.74 13.73 -10.88
C PHE A 124 -11.90 13.56 -12.15
N ALA A 125 -11.25 14.62 -12.62
CA ALA A 125 -10.40 14.59 -13.82
C ALA A 125 -9.17 13.69 -13.71
N PHE A 126 -8.73 13.36 -12.47
CA PHE A 126 -7.61 12.47 -12.17
C PHE A 126 -8.07 11.06 -11.76
N CYS A 127 -9.36 10.86 -11.57
CA CYS A 127 -9.91 9.60 -11.10
C CYS A 127 -10.41 8.74 -12.25
N ARG A 128 -10.14 7.43 -12.18
CA ARG A 128 -10.90 6.48 -12.98
C ARG A 128 -12.28 6.33 -12.38
N PHE A 129 -13.33 6.47 -13.21
CA PHE A 129 -14.71 6.30 -12.75
C PHE A 129 -14.89 4.94 -12.04
N ARG A 130 -15.51 4.98 -10.89
CA ARG A 130 -15.96 3.80 -10.12
C ARG A 130 -17.32 4.13 -9.51
N GLU A 131 -18.30 3.29 -9.77
CA GLU A 131 -19.63 3.43 -9.18
C GLU A 131 -19.55 3.44 -7.64
N GLY A 132 -20.17 4.44 -7.01
CA GLY A 132 -20.15 4.64 -5.56
C GLY A 132 -18.83 5.15 -4.98
N GLY A 133 -17.83 5.46 -5.82
CA GLY A 133 -16.56 6.03 -5.40
C GLY A 133 -16.62 7.56 -5.29
N SER A 134 -16.16 8.13 -4.16
CA SER A 134 -15.96 9.59 -4.03
C SER A 134 -14.71 10.03 -4.80
N THR A 135 -14.84 11.11 -5.58
CA THR A 135 -13.73 11.81 -6.25
C THR A 135 -13.18 12.95 -5.41
N ILE A 136 -13.89 13.34 -4.34
CA ILE A 136 -13.43 14.33 -3.37
C ILE A 136 -12.34 13.72 -2.51
N LYS A 137 -11.18 14.37 -2.45
CA LYS A 137 -10.02 13.97 -1.64
C LYS A 137 -9.45 15.18 -0.93
N ASN A 138 -8.82 14.93 0.21
CA ASN A 138 -8.06 15.90 0.96
C ASN A 138 -6.57 15.48 0.92
N LEU A 139 -5.73 16.31 0.33
CA LEU A 139 -4.29 16.09 0.18
C LEU A 139 -3.51 16.98 1.15
#